data_337423e13fb9b79062ad67fa77ee9ecf
#
_entry.id   337423e13fb9b79062ad67fa77ee9ecf
#
_cell.length_a   1.000
_cell.length_b   1.000
_cell.length_c   1.000
_cell.angle_alpha   90.00
_cell.angle_beta   90.00
_cell.angle_gamma   90.00
#
_symmetry.space_group_name_H-M   'P 1'
#
loop_
_entity.id
_entity.type
_entity.pdbx_description
1 polymer ?
#
loop_
_entity_poly.entity_id
_entity_poly.type
_entity_poly.pdbx_seq_one_letter_code
_entity_poly.pdbx_strand_id
1 'polypeptide(L)'
;MNLDYSQDFPYKERIYLNNASTSRMPRSSITAMSDFLVKYNELGPDSEASDNYVRERLGNLRKEISGLIKCKPEEVVLTQSVTDGINFVANGLKLNPNSNIVIRGSTHEHPANHYPWVRAGQRVELRILPINETGYFEPESFASTIDQRTGLVALSHALFNTGAIIPVEKIGKILSEKNIPYFVDAAQTVGCIDDIDVNKINCNFMSFNGSKWLCGPMGMGIFFCRKDSSDLIEPIQVGGESAIFHEDKIVHKEMPARFQAGFRNWSGVAGLEASIVYLKKIGISSIRKKNLKLANLLRQEISKINGAVLYGPEEEEQRTSIVSFSIQGQDSKTLVTRLEKENIILAVRDIFSKKIIRASPHFFNTESEIHTVVDAIKRG
;
A
#
# COMPACT_ATOMS: atom_id res chain seq x y z
N MET A 1 -27.84 -4.03 6.74
CA MET A 1 -28.27 -3.89 5.35
C MET A 1 -27.20 -4.51 4.45
N ASN A 2 -27.58 -5.44 3.59
CA ASN A 2 -26.66 -5.95 2.55
C ASN A 2 -26.62 -4.88 1.44
N LEU A 3 -25.65 -3.98 1.47
CA LEU A 3 -25.48 -2.95 0.44
C LEU A 3 -24.95 -3.65 -0.82
N ASP A 4 -25.71 -3.55 -1.91
CA ASP A 4 -25.30 -4.01 -3.24
C ASP A 4 -24.50 -2.91 -3.94
N TYR A 5 -23.22 -3.17 -4.18
CA TYR A 5 -22.31 -2.25 -4.88
C TYR A 5 -22.21 -2.54 -6.38
N SER A 6 -23.07 -3.40 -6.92
CA SER A 6 -23.00 -3.84 -8.32
C SER A 6 -23.18 -2.73 -9.35
N GLN A 7 -23.87 -1.65 -8.98
CA GLN A 7 -24.05 -0.47 -9.82
C GLN A 7 -22.78 0.37 -9.88
N ASP A 8 -22.03 0.41 -8.78
CA ASP A 8 -20.79 1.20 -8.67
C ASP A 8 -19.59 0.47 -9.28
N PHE A 9 -19.62 -0.89 -9.25
CA PHE A 9 -18.58 -1.75 -9.82
C PHE A 9 -19.20 -2.69 -10.88
N PRO A 10 -19.48 -2.21 -12.11
CA PRO A 10 -20.30 -2.92 -13.12
C PRO A 10 -19.58 -4.06 -13.85
N TYR A 11 -18.50 -4.61 -13.28
CA TYR A 11 -17.59 -5.57 -13.94
C TYR A 11 -17.93 -7.00 -13.55
N LYS A 12 -19.06 -7.54 -14.03
CA LYS A 12 -19.63 -8.83 -13.60
C LYS A 12 -19.10 -10.08 -14.33
N GLU A 13 -18.41 -9.91 -15.45
CA GLU A 13 -17.97 -11.04 -16.28
C GLU A 13 -16.92 -11.93 -15.62
N ARG A 14 -16.18 -11.38 -14.64
CA ARG A 14 -15.10 -12.09 -13.96
C ARG A 14 -15.20 -11.93 -12.46
N ILE A 15 -15.04 -13.03 -11.73
CA ILE A 15 -14.85 -13.00 -10.28
C ILE A 15 -13.41 -12.54 -10.01
N TYR A 16 -13.27 -11.35 -9.42
CA TYR A 16 -11.97 -10.74 -9.21
C TYR A 16 -11.60 -10.70 -7.73
N LEU A 17 -10.66 -11.54 -7.31
CA LEU A 17 -10.17 -11.63 -5.93
C LEU A 17 -8.64 -11.34 -5.88
N ASN A 18 -8.15 -10.38 -6.67
CA ASN A 18 -6.74 -10.00 -6.68
C ASN A 18 -6.54 -8.51 -6.29
N ASN A 19 -7.38 -7.99 -5.39
CA ASN A 19 -7.39 -6.58 -5.00
C ASN A 19 -6.09 -6.14 -4.27
N ALA A 20 -5.40 -7.05 -3.59
CA ALA A 20 -4.09 -6.77 -2.99
C ALA A 20 -2.97 -6.51 -4.01
N SER A 21 -3.17 -6.83 -5.30
CA SER A 21 -2.26 -6.42 -6.39
C SER A 21 -2.68 -5.07 -6.95
N THR A 22 -3.90 -4.98 -7.44
CA THR A 22 -4.55 -3.76 -7.94
C THR A 22 -6.05 -3.98 -7.81
N SER A 23 -6.82 -3.02 -7.33
CA SER A 23 -8.26 -3.13 -7.19
C SER A 23 -8.98 -2.60 -8.44
N ARG A 24 -10.26 -2.99 -8.57
CA ARG A 24 -11.18 -2.35 -9.50
C ARG A 24 -11.53 -0.95 -9.01
N MET A 25 -11.75 -0.03 -9.93
CA MET A 25 -12.19 1.33 -9.63
C MET A 25 -13.73 1.41 -9.62
N PRO A 26 -14.34 2.20 -8.73
CA PRO A 26 -15.76 2.51 -8.82
C PRO A 26 -16.01 3.40 -10.06
N ARG A 27 -17.23 3.34 -10.60
CA ARG A 27 -17.66 4.17 -11.73
C ARG A 27 -17.39 5.65 -11.49
N SER A 28 -17.64 6.15 -10.28
CA SER A 28 -17.39 7.55 -9.90
C SER A 28 -15.93 7.99 -10.11
N SER A 29 -14.97 7.09 -9.84
CA SER A 29 -13.54 7.37 -10.06
C SER A 29 -13.23 7.49 -11.56
N ILE A 30 -13.77 6.59 -12.39
CA ILE A 30 -13.57 6.61 -13.84
C ILE A 30 -14.21 7.87 -14.45
N THR A 31 -15.43 8.22 -14.04
CA THR A 31 -16.13 9.42 -14.47
C THR A 31 -15.33 10.68 -14.12
N ALA A 32 -14.84 10.79 -12.87
CA ALA A 32 -14.05 11.94 -12.44
C ALA A 32 -12.75 12.12 -13.26
N MET A 33 -12.11 11.02 -13.67
CA MET A 33 -10.94 11.07 -14.57
C MET A 33 -11.30 11.61 -15.95
N SER A 34 -12.42 11.14 -16.51
CA SER A 34 -12.91 11.58 -17.83
C SER A 34 -13.30 13.06 -17.81
N ASP A 35 -14.07 13.46 -16.79
CA ASP A 35 -14.53 14.84 -16.64
C ASP A 35 -13.35 15.81 -16.44
N PHE A 36 -12.33 15.35 -15.67
CA PHE A 36 -11.10 16.13 -15.53
C PHE A 36 -10.43 16.38 -16.87
N LEU A 37 -10.28 15.35 -17.71
CA LEU A 37 -9.63 15.49 -19.02
C LEU A 37 -10.41 16.43 -19.93
N VAL A 38 -11.73 16.33 -19.96
CA VAL A 38 -12.59 17.24 -20.74
C VAL A 38 -12.40 18.68 -20.25
N LYS A 39 -12.56 18.90 -18.93
CA LYS A 39 -12.47 20.24 -18.35
C LYS A 39 -11.10 20.88 -18.50
N TYR A 40 -10.03 20.12 -18.31
CA TYR A 40 -8.66 20.61 -18.50
C TYR A 40 -8.40 21.07 -19.92
N ASN A 41 -8.93 20.34 -20.92
CA ASN A 41 -8.81 20.74 -22.34
C ASN A 41 -9.67 21.97 -22.68
N GLU A 42 -10.88 22.07 -22.11
CA GLU A 42 -11.74 23.27 -22.30
C GLU A 42 -11.10 24.54 -21.74
N LEU A 43 -10.39 24.42 -20.59
CA LEU A 43 -9.69 25.54 -19.97
C LEU A 43 -8.43 25.98 -20.73
N GLY A 44 -7.95 25.14 -21.66
CA GLY A 44 -6.69 25.30 -22.38
C GLY A 44 -5.50 24.80 -21.52
N PRO A 45 -4.89 23.66 -21.91
CA PRO A 45 -3.74 23.10 -21.20
C PRO A 45 -2.62 24.12 -20.98
N ASP A 46 -2.01 24.12 -19.79
CA ASP A 46 -0.95 25.07 -19.38
C ASP A 46 -1.41 26.54 -19.31
N SER A 47 -2.70 26.80 -19.22
CA SER A 47 -3.24 28.15 -18.97
C SER A 47 -3.35 28.40 -17.44
N GLU A 48 -3.45 29.69 -17.06
CA GLU A 48 -3.70 30.04 -15.65
C GLU A 48 -4.99 29.40 -15.11
N ALA A 49 -6.03 29.30 -15.95
CA ALA A 49 -7.30 28.65 -15.57
C ALA A 49 -7.14 27.14 -15.31
N SER A 50 -6.40 26.44 -16.17
CA SER A 50 -6.12 25.01 -15.99
C SER A 50 -5.18 24.77 -14.81
N ASP A 51 -4.21 25.62 -14.57
CA ASP A 51 -3.31 25.55 -13.41
C ASP A 51 -4.06 25.74 -12.09
N ASN A 52 -4.99 26.69 -12.04
CA ASN A 52 -5.84 26.90 -10.87
C ASN A 52 -6.73 25.68 -10.61
N TYR A 53 -7.30 25.10 -11.66
CA TYR A 53 -8.10 23.89 -11.57
C TYR A 53 -7.28 22.68 -11.05
N VAL A 54 -6.06 22.48 -11.56
CA VAL A 54 -5.15 21.45 -11.09
C VAL A 54 -4.77 21.66 -9.61
N ARG A 55 -4.42 22.88 -9.22
CA ARG A 55 -4.08 23.23 -7.84
C ARG A 55 -5.22 22.92 -6.87
N GLU A 56 -6.47 23.21 -7.25
CA GLU A 56 -7.65 22.87 -6.47
C GLU A 56 -7.77 21.35 -6.26
N ARG A 57 -7.68 20.55 -7.35
CA ARG A 57 -7.75 19.08 -7.25
C ARG A 57 -6.64 18.49 -6.38
N LEU A 58 -5.41 18.99 -6.52
CA LEU A 58 -4.27 18.59 -5.69
C LEU A 58 -4.51 18.89 -4.20
N GLY A 59 -5.04 20.07 -3.89
CA GLY A 59 -5.37 20.47 -2.53
C GLY A 59 -6.44 19.57 -1.91
N ASN A 60 -7.51 19.31 -2.68
CA ASN A 60 -8.59 18.44 -2.24
C ASN A 60 -8.10 17.00 -1.98
N LEU A 61 -7.36 16.42 -2.92
CA LEU A 61 -6.82 15.06 -2.74
C LEU A 61 -5.91 14.98 -1.51
N ARG A 62 -5.00 15.95 -1.30
CA ARG A 62 -4.14 15.96 -0.10
C ARG A 62 -4.96 16.04 1.18
N LYS A 63 -6.04 16.84 1.21
CA LYS A 63 -6.96 16.94 2.34
C LYS A 63 -7.65 15.60 2.60
N GLU A 64 -8.12 14.92 1.56
CA GLU A 64 -8.75 13.60 1.70
C GLU A 64 -7.77 12.54 2.24
N ILE A 65 -6.55 12.50 1.72
CA ILE A 65 -5.48 11.60 2.16
C ILE A 65 -5.08 11.91 3.60
N SER A 66 -4.88 13.19 3.94
CA SER A 66 -4.48 13.59 5.29
C SER A 66 -5.51 13.18 6.34
N GLY A 67 -6.79 13.22 6.00
CA GLY A 67 -7.87 12.72 6.85
C GLY A 67 -7.85 11.19 7.03
N LEU A 68 -7.36 10.42 6.05
CA LEU A 68 -7.27 8.96 6.15
C LEU A 68 -6.15 8.47 7.08
N ILE A 69 -5.02 9.19 7.11
CA ILE A 69 -3.83 8.79 7.88
C ILE A 69 -3.52 9.74 9.05
N LYS A 70 -4.39 10.73 9.27
CA LYS A 70 -4.33 11.71 10.37
C LYS A 70 -3.05 12.53 10.41
N CYS A 71 -2.66 13.06 9.25
CA CYS A 71 -1.52 13.97 9.10
C CYS A 71 -1.97 15.36 8.59
N LYS A 72 -1.03 16.24 8.30
CA LYS A 72 -1.30 17.53 7.66
C LYS A 72 -1.22 17.39 6.13
N PRO A 73 -2.03 18.16 5.35
CA PRO A 73 -2.00 18.10 3.88
C PRO A 73 -0.63 18.41 3.27
N GLU A 74 0.17 19.28 3.88
CA GLU A 74 1.53 19.61 3.45
C GLU A 74 2.54 18.48 3.66
N GLU A 75 2.22 17.46 4.45
CA GLU A 75 3.03 16.26 4.66
C GLU A 75 2.76 15.17 3.61
N VAL A 76 1.78 15.41 2.71
CA VAL A 76 1.37 14.45 1.67
C VAL A 76 2.03 14.79 0.34
N VAL A 77 2.92 13.94 -0.11
CA VAL A 77 3.58 13.98 -1.43
C VAL A 77 2.90 12.97 -2.34
N LEU A 78 2.47 13.41 -3.53
CA LEU A 78 1.91 12.53 -4.56
C LEU A 78 3.04 11.99 -5.43
N THR A 79 3.06 10.68 -5.63
CA THR A 79 4.05 9.93 -6.40
C THR A 79 3.37 9.03 -7.43
N GLN A 80 4.14 8.32 -8.26
CA GLN A 80 3.59 7.37 -9.22
C GLN A 80 3.25 6.02 -8.57
N SER A 81 3.98 5.67 -7.50
CA SER A 81 3.85 4.37 -6.82
C SER A 81 4.37 4.43 -5.38
N VAL A 82 4.02 3.40 -4.58
CA VAL A 82 4.66 3.18 -3.27
C VAL A 82 6.18 3.05 -3.39
N THR A 83 6.66 2.48 -4.49
CA THR A 83 8.07 2.25 -4.75
C THR A 83 8.86 3.56 -4.80
N ASP A 84 8.27 4.65 -5.31
CA ASP A 84 8.93 5.96 -5.36
C ASP A 84 9.19 6.49 -3.94
N GLY A 85 8.17 6.45 -3.06
CA GLY A 85 8.33 6.88 -1.68
C GLY A 85 9.36 6.06 -0.92
N ILE A 86 9.43 4.75 -1.15
CA ILE A 86 10.48 3.89 -0.60
C ILE A 86 11.87 4.34 -1.10
N ASN A 87 11.98 4.58 -2.41
CA ASN A 87 13.25 5.02 -3.01
C ASN A 87 13.67 6.41 -2.54
N PHE A 88 12.73 7.34 -2.29
CA PHE A 88 13.05 8.65 -1.71
C PHE A 88 13.80 8.49 -0.40
N VAL A 89 13.33 7.61 0.49
CA VAL A 89 14.01 7.37 1.76
C VAL A 89 15.26 6.52 1.58
N ALA A 90 15.17 5.38 0.90
CA ALA A 90 16.28 4.44 0.78
C ALA A 90 17.54 5.04 0.10
N ASN A 91 17.35 5.94 -0.87
CA ASN A 91 18.45 6.56 -1.59
C ASN A 91 18.81 7.97 -1.09
N GLY A 92 17.84 8.70 -0.51
CA GLY A 92 18.02 10.08 -0.05
C GLY A 92 18.41 10.21 1.42
N LEU A 93 18.22 9.16 2.24
CA LEU A 93 18.49 9.23 3.67
C LEU A 93 19.98 9.55 3.96
N LYS A 94 20.19 10.60 4.74
CA LYS A 94 21.53 11.08 5.18
C LYS A 94 22.00 10.22 6.35
N LEU A 95 22.71 9.15 6.05
CA LEU A 95 23.24 8.21 7.05
C LEU A 95 24.75 8.38 7.23
N ASN A 96 25.19 8.23 8.47
CA ASN A 96 26.60 8.04 8.75
C ASN A 96 27.04 6.66 8.20
N PRO A 97 28.22 6.54 7.56
CA PRO A 97 28.71 5.24 7.05
C PRO A 97 28.76 4.10 8.08
N ASN A 98 28.88 4.43 9.37
CA ASN A 98 28.88 3.44 10.46
C ASN A 98 27.46 3.07 10.94
N SER A 99 26.42 3.64 10.36
CA SER A 99 25.03 3.34 10.71
C SER A 99 24.59 1.99 10.15
N ASN A 100 23.50 1.47 10.69
CA ASN A 100 22.78 0.35 10.11
C ASN A 100 21.32 0.69 9.80
N ILE A 101 20.74 -0.04 8.83
CA ILE A 101 19.32 -0.04 8.52
C ILE A 101 18.77 -1.41 8.91
N VAL A 102 17.68 -1.44 9.67
CA VAL A 102 16.98 -2.68 10.01
C VAL A 102 15.77 -2.87 9.11
N ILE A 103 15.72 -4.01 8.42
CA ILE A 103 14.58 -4.41 7.57
C ILE A 103 14.15 -5.84 7.87
N ARG A 104 13.00 -6.26 7.32
CA ARG A 104 12.63 -7.67 7.31
C ARG A 104 13.37 -8.45 6.23
N GLY A 105 13.42 -9.78 6.42
CA GLY A 105 13.94 -10.68 5.40
C GLY A 105 13.07 -10.72 4.13
N SER A 106 13.69 -11.05 3.00
CA SER A 106 13.08 -11.04 1.67
C SER A 106 11.90 -11.99 1.48
N THR A 107 11.79 -13.04 2.30
CA THR A 107 10.79 -14.10 2.13
C THR A 107 9.34 -13.66 2.31
N HIS A 108 9.12 -12.57 3.04
CA HIS A 108 7.80 -11.99 3.30
C HIS A 108 7.69 -10.52 2.90
N GLU A 109 8.76 -9.91 2.40
CA GLU A 109 8.73 -8.54 1.91
C GLU A 109 8.49 -8.50 0.39
N HIS A 110 7.68 -7.54 -0.03
CA HIS A 110 7.51 -7.27 -1.45
C HIS A 110 8.81 -6.69 -2.04
N PRO A 111 9.22 -7.07 -3.26
CA PRO A 111 10.44 -6.55 -3.90
C PRO A 111 10.56 -5.03 -3.86
N ALA A 112 9.44 -4.30 -3.98
CA ALA A 112 9.42 -2.84 -3.87
C ALA A 112 9.91 -2.32 -2.52
N ASN A 113 9.62 -3.06 -1.41
CA ASN A 113 10.09 -2.72 -0.06
C ASN A 113 11.28 -3.58 0.39
N HIS A 114 11.97 -4.22 -0.53
CA HIS A 114 13.18 -4.98 -0.23
C HIS A 114 14.39 -4.48 -1.04
N TYR A 115 14.30 -4.43 -2.37
CA TYR A 115 15.42 -4.10 -3.23
C TYR A 115 16.03 -2.71 -3.00
N PRO A 116 15.26 -1.63 -2.76
CA PRO A 116 15.85 -0.33 -2.45
C PRO A 116 16.71 -0.35 -1.19
N TRP A 117 16.31 -1.12 -0.17
CA TRP A 117 17.08 -1.25 1.07
C TRP A 117 18.33 -2.11 0.89
N VAL A 118 18.27 -3.19 0.09
CA VAL A 118 19.46 -3.96 -0.30
C VAL A 118 20.48 -3.05 -1.00
N ARG A 119 20.01 -2.18 -1.90
CA ARG A 119 20.88 -1.18 -2.55
C ARG A 119 21.44 -0.19 -1.52
N ALA A 120 20.65 0.30 -0.58
CA ALA A 120 21.14 1.17 0.50
C ALA A 120 22.19 0.47 1.36
N GLY A 121 22.07 -0.85 1.56
CA GLY A 121 23.05 -1.69 2.26
C GLY A 121 24.44 -1.77 1.63
N GLN A 122 24.62 -1.25 0.41
CA GLN A 122 25.95 -1.05 -0.18
C GLN A 122 26.72 0.14 0.45
N ARG A 123 26.02 1.02 1.18
CA ARG A 123 26.58 2.22 1.80
C ARG A 123 26.68 2.11 3.32
N VAL A 124 25.82 1.29 3.94
CA VAL A 124 25.72 1.10 5.39
C VAL A 124 25.40 -0.36 5.70
N GLU A 125 25.60 -0.79 6.94
CA GLU A 125 25.22 -2.15 7.38
C GLU A 125 23.72 -2.36 7.21
N LEU A 126 23.32 -3.48 6.55
CA LEU A 126 21.93 -3.92 6.47
C LEU A 126 21.69 -5.06 7.45
N ARG A 127 20.81 -4.84 8.41
CA ARG A 127 20.39 -5.86 9.37
C ARG A 127 19.05 -6.44 9.01
N ILE A 128 18.99 -7.75 8.96
CA ILE A 128 17.77 -8.49 8.68
C ILE A 128 17.13 -8.90 10.01
N LEU A 129 15.90 -8.43 10.25
CA LEU A 129 15.11 -8.80 11.40
C LEU A 129 14.74 -10.30 11.32
N PRO A 130 15.04 -11.11 12.36
CA PRO A 130 14.58 -12.48 12.44
C PRO A 130 13.04 -12.54 12.45
N ILE A 131 12.48 -13.41 11.61
CA ILE A 131 11.04 -13.64 11.49
C ILE A 131 10.75 -15.13 11.54
N ASN A 132 9.58 -15.51 12.07
CA ASN A 132 9.11 -16.89 12.02
C ASN A 132 8.58 -17.27 10.62
N GLU A 133 8.13 -18.50 10.43
CA GLU A 133 7.59 -19.00 9.16
C GLU A 133 6.33 -18.23 8.68
N THR A 134 5.58 -17.63 9.59
CA THR A 134 4.42 -16.79 9.24
C THR A 134 4.81 -15.37 8.84
N GLY A 135 6.10 -15.02 8.98
CA GLY A 135 6.62 -13.68 8.75
C GLY A 135 6.37 -12.71 9.91
N TYR A 136 5.92 -13.22 11.05
CA TYR A 136 5.68 -12.44 12.27
C TYR A 136 6.92 -12.44 13.18
N PHE A 137 7.02 -11.45 14.04
CA PHE A 137 8.01 -11.34 15.12
C PHE A 137 7.40 -10.58 16.30
N GLU A 138 7.83 -10.92 17.50
CA GLU A 138 7.39 -10.20 18.70
C GLU A 138 8.10 -8.84 18.82
N PRO A 139 7.38 -7.76 19.20
CA PRO A 139 7.98 -6.44 19.38
C PRO A 139 9.17 -6.42 20.35
N GLU A 140 9.14 -7.27 21.36
CA GLU A 140 10.21 -7.41 22.35
C GLU A 140 11.49 -7.99 21.73
N SER A 141 11.36 -8.99 20.84
CA SER A 141 12.51 -9.54 20.10
C SER A 141 13.07 -8.54 19.10
N PHE A 142 12.23 -7.67 18.56
CA PHE A 142 12.67 -6.58 17.71
C PHE A 142 13.64 -5.63 18.44
N ALA A 143 13.38 -5.32 19.70
CA ALA A 143 14.22 -4.39 20.49
C ALA A 143 15.68 -4.82 20.56
N SER A 144 15.99 -6.11 20.45
CA SER A 144 17.37 -6.65 20.45
C SER A 144 18.10 -6.48 19.11
N THR A 145 17.38 -6.15 18.02
CA THR A 145 17.98 -5.98 16.68
C THR A 145 18.46 -4.55 16.41
N ILE A 146 18.02 -3.60 17.23
CA ILE A 146 18.37 -2.18 17.12
C ILE A 146 19.42 -1.78 18.15
N ASP A 147 20.30 -0.87 17.78
CA ASP A 147 21.34 -0.32 18.66
C ASP A 147 21.54 1.19 18.41
N GLN A 148 22.56 1.78 19.05
CA GLN A 148 22.89 3.21 18.91
C GLN A 148 23.32 3.62 17.50
N ARG A 149 23.70 2.66 16.64
CA ARG A 149 24.07 2.89 15.23
C ARG A 149 22.89 2.75 14.29
N THR A 150 21.70 2.34 14.78
CA THR A 150 20.53 2.18 13.92
C THR A 150 20.03 3.53 13.44
N GLY A 151 20.20 3.79 12.15
CA GLY A 151 19.82 5.04 11.49
C GLY A 151 18.44 5.04 10.86
N LEU A 152 17.85 3.85 10.64
CA LEU A 152 16.49 3.68 10.16
C LEU A 152 15.98 2.26 10.42
N VAL A 153 14.69 2.15 10.66
CA VAL A 153 13.94 0.89 10.55
C VAL A 153 12.92 1.02 9.44
N ALA A 154 12.81 0.03 8.55
CA ALA A 154 11.85 0.01 7.45
C ALA A 154 11.07 -1.31 7.43
N LEU A 155 9.75 -1.23 7.61
CA LEU A 155 8.86 -2.39 7.72
C LEU A 155 7.57 -2.19 6.93
N SER A 156 7.01 -3.29 6.38
CA SER A 156 5.62 -3.31 5.92
C SER A 156 4.66 -3.39 7.10
N HIS A 157 3.57 -2.60 7.05
CA HIS A 157 2.49 -2.64 8.04
C HIS A 157 1.67 -3.94 7.93
N ALA A 158 1.49 -4.47 6.72
CA ALA A 158 0.96 -5.81 6.54
C ALA A 158 1.64 -6.53 5.38
N LEU A 159 1.76 -7.85 5.51
CA LEU A 159 2.45 -8.69 4.54
C LEU A 159 1.63 -8.86 3.27
N PHE A 160 2.27 -8.65 2.13
CA PHE A 160 1.62 -8.73 0.83
C PHE A 160 1.20 -10.16 0.44
N ASN A 161 1.85 -11.17 1.01
CA ASN A 161 1.62 -12.58 0.70
C ASN A 161 0.67 -13.28 1.67
N THR A 162 0.70 -12.97 2.96
CA THR A 162 -0.16 -13.63 3.98
C THR A 162 -1.24 -12.73 4.54
N GLY A 163 -1.08 -11.40 4.40
CA GLY A 163 -1.98 -10.43 5.01
C GLY A 163 -1.76 -10.23 6.52
N ALA A 164 -0.71 -10.82 7.09
CA ALA A 164 -0.38 -10.63 8.51
C ALA A 164 -0.09 -9.17 8.82
N ILE A 165 -0.77 -8.60 9.82
CA ILE A 165 -0.60 -7.22 10.28
C ILE A 165 0.53 -7.19 11.30
N ILE A 166 1.48 -6.30 11.09
CA ILE A 166 2.62 -6.07 11.99
C ILE A 166 2.24 -4.98 12.99
N PRO A 167 2.60 -5.11 14.28
CA PRO A 167 2.23 -4.16 15.33
C PRO A 167 3.06 -2.86 15.27
N VAL A 168 2.90 -2.10 14.17
CA VAL A 168 3.72 -0.91 13.86
C VAL A 168 3.64 0.19 14.92
N GLU A 169 2.53 0.31 15.65
CA GLU A 169 2.39 1.28 16.74
C GLU A 169 3.30 0.92 17.93
N LYS A 170 3.36 -0.38 18.31
CA LYS A 170 4.25 -0.83 19.38
C LYS A 170 5.73 -0.64 18.99
N ILE A 171 6.06 -0.97 17.74
CA ILE A 171 7.40 -0.77 17.19
C ILE A 171 7.77 0.71 17.15
N GLY A 172 6.88 1.55 16.65
CA GLY A 172 7.10 2.99 16.57
C GLY A 172 7.29 3.65 17.94
N LYS A 173 6.61 3.16 18.98
CA LYS A 173 6.86 3.59 20.36
C LYS A 173 8.30 3.29 20.79
N ILE A 174 8.77 2.05 20.57
CA ILE A 174 10.16 1.64 20.89
C ILE A 174 11.17 2.53 20.14
N LEU A 175 10.90 2.80 18.84
CA LEU A 175 11.79 3.59 18.01
C LEU A 175 11.82 5.07 18.39
N SER A 176 10.65 5.65 18.72
CA SER A 176 10.56 7.06 19.14
C SER A 176 11.29 7.33 20.45
N GLU A 177 11.24 6.40 21.42
CA GLU A 177 11.99 6.48 22.68
C GLU A 177 13.51 6.48 22.47
N LYS A 178 13.98 5.94 21.33
CA LYS A 178 15.40 5.88 20.94
C LYS A 178 15.80 6.91 19.87
N ASN A 179 14.86 7.77 19.44
CA ASN A 179 15.02 8.71 18.34
C ASN A 179 15.50 8.05 17.03
N ILE A 180 15.04 6.84 16.74
CA ILE A 180 15.34 6.11 15.51
C ILE A 180 14.26 6.39 14.46
N PRO A 181 14.61 6.95 13.28
CA PRO A 181 13.66 7.16 12.18
C PRO A 181 12.97 5.87 11.74
N TYR A 182 11.67 5.99 11.41
CA TYR A 182 10.83 4.86 11.05
C TYR A 182 10.12 5.07 9.71
N PHE A 183 10.33 4.13 8.77
CA PHE A 183 9.61 4.04 7.51
C PHE A 183 8.60 2.90 7.55
N VAL A 184 7.35 3.16 7.13
CA VAL A 184 6.28 2.17 7.06
C VAL A 184 5.75 2.03 5.63
N ASP A 185 5.86 0.84 5.04
CA ASP A 185 5.12 0.48 3.82
C ASP A 185 3.70 0.08 4.20
N ALA A 186 2.73 0.95 3.92
CA ALA A 186 1.32 0.76 4.22
C ALA A 186 0.49 0.34 2.98
N ALA A 187 1.12 -0.20 1.94
CA ALA A 187 0.49 -0.57 0.67
C ALA A 187 -0.64 -1.60 0.81
N GLN A 188 -0.67 -2.38 1.89
CA GLN A 188 -1.69 -3.39 2.14
C GLN A 188 -2.67 -3.01 3.27
N THR A 189 -2.56 -1.79 3.82
CA THR A 189 -3.35 -1.40 4.99
C THR A 189 -4.20 -0.16 4.80
N VAL A 190 -3.71 0.90 4.16
CA VAL A 190 -4.51 2.12 3.91
C VAL A 190 -5.66 1.79 2.95
N GLY A 191 -6.90 1.97 3.42
CA GLY A 191 -8.14 1.60 2.75
C GLY A 191 -8.62 0.16 3.03
N CYS A 192 -7.77 -0.69 3.66
CA CYS A 192 -8.10 -2.06 4.04
C CYS A 192 -8.44 -2.22 5.52
N ILE A 193 -7.68 -1.55 6.38
CA ILE A 193 -7.93 -1.50 7.82
C ILE A 193 -8.31 -0.08 8.23
N ASP A 194 -9.03 0.03 9.32
CA ASP A 194 -9.44 1.31 9.89
C ASP A 194 -8.38 1.89 10.84
N ASP A 195 -8.59 3.16 11.21
CA ASP A 195 -7.79 3.89 12.20
C ASP A 195 -6.27 3.95 11.94
N ILE A 196 -5.86 4.13 10.68
CA ILE A 196 -4.46 4.42 10.37
C ILE A 196 -4.12 5.83 10.88
N ASP A 197 -3.20 5.91 11.84
CA ASP A 197 -2.78 7.17 12.45
C ASP A 197 -1.25 7.25 12.50
N VAL A 198 -0.66 8.08 11.65
CA VAL A 198 0.80 8.25 11.59
C VAL A 198 1.40 8.77 12.90
N ASN A 199 0.58 9.44 13.74
CA ASN A 199 1.03 9.94 15.04
C ASN A 199 1.06 8.83 16.10
N LYS A 200 0.10 7.88 16.07
CA LYS A 200 0.14 6.68 16.92
C LYS A 200 1.23 5.73 16.49
N ILE A 201 1.43 5.57 15.18
CA ILE A 201 2.51 4.75 14.60
C ILE A 201 3.87 5.37 14.88
N ASN A 202 3.96 6.67 15.15
CA ASN A 202 5.21 7.40 15.35
C ASN A 202 6.19 7.25 14.16
N CYS A 203 5.69 7.09 12.93
CA CYS A 203 6.56 7.00 11.77
C CYS A 203 6.98 8.38 11.25
N ASN A 204 8.19 8.46 10.73
CA ASN A 204 8.72 9.64 10.05
C ASN A 204 8.28 9.65 8.58
N PHE A 205 8.17 8.46 8.00
CA PHE A 205 7.84 8.24 6.60
C PHE A 205 6.84 7.09 6.45
N MET A 206 5.91 7.24 5.51
CA MET A 206 4.99 6.18 5.12
C MET A 206 4.76 6.22 3.62
N SER A 207 4.61 5.07 2.97
CA SER A 207 4.20 5.05 1.56
C SER A 207 3.12 4.02 1.30
N PHE A 208 2.19 4.33 0.36
CA PHE A 208 1.11 3.43 -0.05
C PHE A 208 0.60 3.76 -1.45
N ASN A 209 -0.26 2.89 -2.00
CA ASN A 209 -0.83 3.04 -3.34
C ASN A 209 -2.30 3.47 -3.30
N GLY A 210 -2.69 4.35 -4.20
CA GLY A 210 -4.10 4.63 -4.49
C GLY A 210 -4.83 3.49 -5.19
N SER A 211 -4.12 2.67 -5.97
CA SER A 211 -4.71 1.65 -6.85
C SER A 211 -5.02 0.30 -6.21
N LYS A 212 -4.76 0.13 -4.91
CA LYS A 212 -5.10 -1.11 -4.20
C LYS A 212 -6.40 -0.91 -3.40
N TRP A 213 -6.31 -0.93 -2.09
CA TRP A 213 -7.45 -0.87 -1.18
C TRP A 213 -8.22 0.47 -1.20
N LEU A 214 -7.64 1.51 -1.80
CA LEU A 214 -8.34 2.78 -2.07
C LEU A 214 -9.12 2.78 -3.40
N CYS A 215 -9.09 1.70 -4.18
CA CYS A 215 -9.84 1.56 -5.45
C CYS A 215 -9.62 2.69 -6.46
N GLY A 216 -8.49 3.39 -6.37
CA GLY A 216 -8.13 4.48 -7.28
C GLY A 216 -7.35 4.01 -8.51
N PRO A 217 -6.98 4.91 -9.41
CA PRO A 217 -6.24 4.57 -10.63
C PRO A 217 -4.79 4.17 -10.35
N MET A 218 -4.22 3.39 -11.28
CA MET A 218 -2.77 3.13 -11.33
C MET A 218 -2.02 4.44 -11.59
N GLY A 219 -0.73 4.46 -11.22
CA GLY A 219 0.09 5.66 -11.34
C GLY A 219 -0.22 6.73 -10.28
N MET A 220 -0.88 6.32 -9.18
CA MET A 220 -1.14 7.14 -8.00
C MET A 220 -0.54 6.47 -6.78
N GLY A 221 0.62 6.93 -6.36
CA GLY A 221 1.27 6.62 -5.10
C GLY A 221 1.20 7.80 -4.13
N ILE A 222 1.32 7.51 -2.87
CA ILE A 222 1.35 8.49 -1.79
C ILE A 222 2.60 8.25 -0.95
N PHE A 223 3.31 9.33 -0.67
CA PHE A 223 4.41 9.36 0.28
C PHE A 223 4.09 10.39 1.37
N PHE A 224 3.93 9.92 2.59
CA PHE A 224 3.87 10.77 3.77
C PHE A 224 5.31 11.01 4.25
N CYS A 225 5.64 12.26 4.45
CA CYS A 225 6.88 12.70 5.09
C CYS A 225 6.52 13.67 6.21
N ARG A 226 6.81 13.29 7.45
CA ARG A 226 6.61 14.17 8.61
C ARG A 226 7.45 15.43 8.39
N LYS A 227 6.85 16.60 8.62
CA LYS A 227 7.48 17.88 8.27
C LYS A 227 8.86 18.07 8.91
N ASP A 228 9.00 17.73 10.19
CA ASP A 228 10.26 17.81 10.94
C ASP A 228 11.31 16.77 10.52
N SER A 229 10.91 15.79 9.74
CA SER A 229 11.78 14.72 9.23
C SER A 229 12.20 14.92 7.78
N SER A 230 11.70 15.97 7.12
CA SER A 230 12.01 16.23 5.70
C SER A 230 13.49 16.48 5.42
N ASP A 231 14.22 17.01 6.39
CA ASP A 231 15.65 17.29 6.27
C ASP A 231 16.56 16.06 6.50
N LEU A 232 15.99 14.95 6.97
CA LEU A 232 16.69 13.68 7.05
C LEU A 232 16.97 13.08 5.66
N ILE A 233 16.19 13.48 4.65
CA ILE A 233 16.29 12.96 3.29
C ILE A 233 16.67 14.06 2.29
N GLU A 234 17.67 13.76 1.45
CA GLU A 234 17.98 14.58 0.27
C GLU A 234 17.07 14.17 -0.89
N PRO A 235 16.40 15.11 -1.59
CA PRO A 235 15.64 14.77 -2.79
C PRO A 235 16.52 14.11 -3.85
N ILE A 236 16.18 12.89 -4.24
CA ILE A 236 16.93 12.13 -5.26
C ILE A 236 16.51 12.47 -6.69
N GLN A 237 15.42 13.19 -6.84
CA GLN A 237 14.91 13.70 -8.10
C GLN A 237 14.75 15.22 -7.98
N VAL A 238 15.31 15.95 -8.94
CA VAL A 238 15.29 17.40 -8.95
C VAL A 238 14.76 17.88 -10.30
N GLY A 239 13.86 18.86 -10.28
CA GLY A 239 13.29 19.49 -11.47
C GLY A 239 12.62 20.80 -11.11
N GLY A 240 12.10 21.51 -12.10
CA GLY A 240 11.48 22.83 -11.93
C GLY A 240 10.28 22.86 -10.97
N GLU A 241 9.60 21.73 -10.77
CA GLU A 241 8.51 21.63 -9.81
C GLU A 241 9.01 21.57 -8.36
N SER A 242 10.20 20.98 -8.12
CA SER A 242 10.74 20.71 -6.77
C SER A 242 11.85 21.67 -6.31
N ALA A 243 12.41 22.45 -7.22
CA ALA A 243 13.52 23.35 -6.93
C ALA A 243 13.49 24.62 -7.77
N ILE A 244 14.28 25.60 -7.35
CA ILE A 244 14.62 26.82 -8.12
C ILE A 244 16.13 26.90 -8.26
N PHE A 245 16.59 27.53 -9.36
CA PHE A 245 18.00 27.86 -9.55
C PHE A 245 18.22 29.30 -9.11
N HIS A 246 19.07 29.50 -8.13
CA HIS A 246 19.35 30.80 -7.55
C HIS A 246 20.84 30.91 -7.20
N GLU A 247 21.51 31.97 -7.64
CA GLU A 247 22.97 32.20 -7.37
C GLU A 247 23.85 30.97 -7.66
N ASP A 248 23.67 30.39 -8.86
CA ASP A 248 24.38 29.20 -9.32
C ASP A 248 24.20 27.94 -8.42
N LYS A 249 23.11 27.90 -7.64
CA LYS A 249 22.78 26.77 -6.76
C LYS A 249 21.34 26.32 -6.98
N ILE A 250 21.13 25.02 -6.77
CA ILE A 250 19.80 24.43 -6.68
C ILE A 250 19.29 24.63 -5.25
N VAL A 251 18.15 25.31 -5.11
CA VAL A 251 17.45 25.51 -3.84
C VAL A 251 16.16 24.74 -3.89
N HIS A 252 16.01 23.74 -3.03
CA HIS A 252 14.78 22.94 -2.95
C HIS A 252 13.62 23.75 -2.40
N LYS A 253 12.45 23.58 -2.99
CA LYS A 253 11.19 24.12 -2.47
C LYS A 253 10.79 23.44 -1.16
N GLU A 254 9.87 24.05 -0.44
CA GLU A 254 9.28 23.46 0.75
C GLU A 254 8.40 22.24 0.43
N MET A 255 8.09 21.44 1.45
CA MET A 255 7.11 20.35 1.37
C MET A 255 5.73 20.86 0.91
N PRO A 256 4.99 20.10 0.13
CA PRO A 256 5.33 18.79 -0.44
C PRO A 256 6.07 18.87 -1.79
N ALA A 257 6.24 20.06 -2.38
CA ALA A 257 6.85 20.24 -3.69
C ALA A 257 8.28 19.70 -3.78
N ARG A 258 9.04 19.77 -2.68
CA ARG A 258 10.41 19.29 -2.56
C ARG A 258 10.65 17.89 -3.16
N PHE A 259 9.66 16.99 -3.07
CA PHE A 259 9.75 15.62 -3.57
C PHE A 259 8.91 15.35 -4.83
N GLN A 260 8.40 16.40 -5.48
CA GLN A 260 7.56 16.30 -6.68
C GLN A 260 8.23 16.95 -7.89
N ALA A 261 9.31 16.33 -8.40
CA ALA A 261 10.13 16.93 -9.46
C ALA A 261 9.41 17.09 -10.81
N GLY A 262 8.44 16.25 -11.13
CA GLY A 262 7.79 16.26 -12.43
C GLY A 262 6.51 15.44 -12.53
N PHE A 263 5.75 15.31 -11.46
CA PHE A 263 4.48 14.57 -11.47
C PHE A 263 3.44 15.27 -12.36
N ARG A 264 2.76 14.47 -13.22
CA ARG A 264 1.80 14.99 -14.23
C ARG A 264 0.54 14.12 -14.41
N ASN A 265 0.23 13.18 -13.48
CA ASN A 265 -0.97 12.34 -13.58
C ASN A 265 -2.21 13.06 -13.00
N TRP A 266 -2.55 14.23 -13.59
CA TRP A 266 -3.63 15.07 -13.08
C TRP A 266 -5.01 14.38 -13.11
N SER A 267 -5.32 13.62 -14.16
CA SER A 267 -6.58 12.86 -14.21
C SER A 267 -6.62 11.77 -13.12
N GLY A 268 -5.47 11.16 -12.82
CA GLY A 268 -5.34 10.23 -11.69
C GLY A 268 -5.62 10.87 -10.34
N VAL A 269 -5.24 12.14 -10.16
CA VAL A 269 -5.57 12.93 -8.94
C VAL A 269 -7.09 13.01 -8.76
N ALA A 270 -7.83 13.40 -9.81
CA ALA A 270 -9.29 13.49 -9.75
C ALA A 270 -9.94 12.12 -9.50
N GLY A 271 -9.44 11.06 -10.15
CA GLY A 271 -9.94 9.70 -9.96
C GLY A 271 -9.71 9.17 -8.54
N LEU A 272 -8.53 9.41 -7.95
CA LEU A 272 -8.23 8.98 -6.60
C LEU A 272 -9.03 9.79 -5.55
N GLU A 273 -9.17 11.10 -5.73
CA GLU A 273 -10.04 11.94 -4.91
C GLU A 273 -11.46 11.38 -4.86
N ALA A 274 -12.06 11.13 -6.02
CA ALA A 274 -13.42 10.60 -6.14
C ALA A 274 -13.55 9.21 -5.48
N SER A 275 -12.54 8.35 -5.62
CA SER A 275 -12.52 7.05 -4.99
C SER A 275 -12.47 7.13 -3.46
N ILE A 276 -11.59 7.98 -2.91
CA ILE A 276 -11.48 8.16 -1.45
C ILE A 276 -12.77 8.72 -0.88
N VAL A 277 -13.38 9.73 -1.53
CA VAL A 277 -14.67 10.29 -1.11
C VAL A 277 -15.76 9.22 -1.12
N TYR A 278 -15.80 8.36 -2.14
CA TYR A 278 -16.72 7.23 -2.23
C TYR A 278 -16.51 6.24 -1.08
N LEU A 279 -15.27 5.82 -0.80
CA LEU A 279 -14.97 4.90 0.30
C LEU A 279 -15.29 5.50 1.69
N LYS A 280 -15.01 6.78 1.89
CA LYS A 280 -15.36 7.49 3.12
C LYS A 280 -16.88 7.55 3.35
N LYS A 281 -17.67 7.70 2.28
CA LYS A 281 -19.14 7.67 2.36
C LYS A 281 -19.66 6.30 2.83
N ILE A 282 -19.01 5.20 2.45
CA ILE A 282 -19.32 3.85 2.94
C ILE A 282 -18.82 3.68 4.38
N GLY A 283 -17.69 4.29 4.71
CA GLY A 283 -16.97 4.15 5.97
C GLY A 283 -15.93 3.03 5.93
N ILE A 284 -14.67 3.36 6.22
CA ILE A 284 -13.54 2.40 6.17
C ILE A 284 -13.78 1.22 7.15
N SER A 285 -14.32 1.47 8.34
CA SER A 285 -14.65 0.40 9.30
C SER A 285 -15.72 -0.57 8.76
N SER A 286 -16.71 -0.06 8.02
CA SER A 286 -17.72 -0.89 7.36
C SER A 286 -17.11 -1.72 6.24
N ILE A 287 -16.20 -1.13 5.47
CA ILE A 287 -15.43 -1.82 4.43
C ILE A 287 -14.59 -2.94 5.05
N ARG A 288 -13.82 -2.64 6.12
CA ARG A 288 -13.03 -3.64 6.86
C ARG A 288 -13.89 -4.80 7.33
N LYS A 289 -15.02 -4.51 7.99
CA LYS A 289 -15.93 -5.55 8.48
C LYS A 289 -16.43 -6.48 7.35
N LYS A 290 -16.80 -5.93 6.20
CA LYS A 290 -17.24 -6.73 5.05
C LYS A 290 -16.07 -7.50 4.43
N ASN A 291 -14.91 -6.90 4.31
CA ASN A 291 -13.69 -7.55 3.83
C ASN A 291 -13.33 -8.78 4.68
N LEU A 292 -13.33 -8.62 6.00
CA LEU A 292 -13.05 -9.72 6.93
C LEU A 292 -14.11 -10.81 6.88
N LYS A 293 -15.41 -10.45 6.77
CA LYS A 293 -16.48 -11.44 6.61
C LYS A 293 -16.24 -12.32 5.37
N LEU A 294 -15.90 -11.72 4.23
CA LEU A 294 -15.61 -12.47 2.99
C LEU A 294 -14.36 -13.33 3.11
N ALA A 295 -13.30 -12.77 3.73
CA ALA A 295 -12.07 -13.52 3.97
C ALA A 295 -12.27 -14.70 4.92
N ASN A 296 -13.06 -14.53 5.98
CA ASN A 296 -13.41 -15.61 6.93
C ASN A 296 -14.19 -16.71 6.24
N LEU A 297 -15.20 -16.36 5.45
CA LEU A 297 -15.95 -17.34 4.66
C LEU A 297 -15.02 -18.13 3.74
N LEU A 298 -14.13 -17.43 3.00
CA LEU A 298 -13.17 -18.09 2.11
C LEU A 298 -12.23 -19.02 2.89
N ARG A 299 -11.66 -18.56 4.02
CA ARG A 299 -10.78 -19.39 4.87
C ARG A 299 -11.52 -20.65 5.36
N GLN A 300 -12.73 -20.49 5.87
CA GLN A 300 -13.57 -21.59 6.35
C GLN A 300 -13.88 -22.61 5.26
N GLU A 301 -14.20 -22.16 4.06
CA GLU A 301 -14.52 -23.07 2.94
C GLU A 301 -13.26 -23.76 2.38
N ILE A 302 -12.13 -23.04 2.28
CA ILE A 302 -10.85 -23.64 1.88
C ILE A 302 -10.36 -24.67 2.89
N SER A 303 -10.51 -24.45 4.20
CA SER A 303 -10.08 -25.41 5.23
C SER A 303 -10.81 -26.75 5.16
N LYS A 304 -11.99 -26.81 4.51
CA LYS A 304 -12.73 -28.08 4.30
C LYS A 304 -12.21 -28.88 3.10
N ILE A 305 -11.33 -28.34 2.28
CA ILE A 305 -10.74 -29.03 1.13
C ILE A 305 -9.62 -29.94 1.65
N ASN A 306 -9.67 -31.22 1.27
CA ASN A 306 -8.60 -32.16 1.66
C ASN A 306 -7.23 -31.71 1.13
N GLY A 307 -6.24 -31.71 1.99
CA GLY A 307 -4.88 -31.25 1.66
C GLY A 307 -4.71 -29.72 1.57
N ALA A 308 -5.72 -28.93 1.94
CA ALA A 308 -5.59 -27.48 2.01
C ALA A 308 -4.70 -27.06 3.20
N VAL A 309 -3.78 -26.15 2.94
CA VAL A 309 -2.94 -25.48 3.93
C VAL A 309 -3.18 -23.99 3.84
N LEU A 310 -3.62 -23.35 4.93
CA LEU A 310 -3.79 -21.92 5.06
C LEU A 310 -2.51 -21.28 5.62
N TYR A 311 -2.19 -20.09 5.13
CA TYR A 311 -1.02 -19.31 5.56
C TYR A 311 -1.45 -17.99 6.21
N GLY A 312 -0.63 -17.50 7.14
CA GLY A 312 -0.88 -16.28 7.89
C GLY A 312 -1.62 -16.50 9.21
N PRO A 313 -1.83 -15.45 10.01
CA PRO A 313 -2.44 -15.54 11.33
C PRO A 313 -3.85 -16.12 11.33
N GLU A 314 -4.20 -16.83 12.39
CA GLU A 314 -5.57 -17.32 12.62
C GLU A 314 -6.48 -16.21 13.16
N GLU A 315 -5.91 -15.35 14.02
CA GLU A 315 -6.62 -14.26 14.68
C GLU A 315 -7.05 -13.18 13.69
N GLU A 316 -8.30 -12.78 13.75
CA GLU A 316 -8.90 -11.80 12.82
C GLU A 316 -8.24 -10.42 12.92
N GLU A 317 -7.88 -10.00 14.14
CA GLU A 317 -7.25 -8.73 14.42
C GLU A 317 -5.84 -8.62 13.83
N GLN A 318 -5.18 -9.76 13.63
CA GLN A 318 -3.81 -9.85 13.13
C GLN A 318 -3.73 -9.97 11.61
N ARG A 319 -4.85 -9.85 10.87
CA ARG A 319 -4.86 -10.03 9.41
C ARG A 319 -5.70 -9.01 8.67
N THR A 320 -5.31 -8.78 7.43
CA THR A 320 -6.13 -8.11 6.42
C THR A 320 -7.15 -9.09 5.81
N SER A 321 -7.83 -8.71 4.73
CA SER A 321 -8.68 -9.64 3.97
C SER A 321 -7.92 -10.53 2.97
N ILE A 322 -6.60 -10.53 2.98
CA ILE A 322 -5.80 -11.46 2.18
C ILE A 322 -5.95 -12.88 2.75
N VAL A 323 -6.27 -13.83 1.89
CA VAL A 323 -6.35 -15.25 2.19
C VAL A 323 -5.36 -15.99 1.31
N SER A 324 -4.38 -16.64 1.93
CA SER A 324 -3.34 -17.37 1.22
C SER A 324 -3.37 -18.84 1.59
N PHE A 325 -3.26 -19.70 0.58
CA PHE A 325 -3.38 -21.14 0.76
C PHE A 325 -2.63 -21.91 -0.32
N SER A 326 -2.41 -23.19 -0.08
CA SER A 326 -2.01 -24.18 -1.09
C SER A 326 -2.84 -25.44 -0.92
N ILE A 327 -2.92 -26.26 -1.96
CA ILE A 327 -3.57 -27.57 -1.93
C ILE A 327 -2.49 -28.61 -2.17
N GLN A 328 -2.34 -29.56 -1.25
CA GLN A 328 -1.35 -30.63 -1.38
C GLN A 328 -1.62 -31.44 -2.67
N GLY A 329 -0.55 -31.70 -3.41
CA GLY A 329 -0.63 -32.42 -4.68
C GLY A 329 -1.06 -31.58 -5.88
N GLN A 330 -1.41 -30.27 -5.69
CA GLN A 330 -1.73 -29.37 -6.79
C GLN A 330 -0.69 -28.26 -6.92
N ASP A 331 -0.21 -28.02 -8.15
CA ASP A 331 0.65 -26.87 -8.45
C ASP A 331 -0.17 -25.57 -8.45
N SER A 332 0.20 -24.63 -7.59
CA SER A 332 -0.52 -23.36 -7.41
C SER A 332 -0.62 -22.53 -8.70
N LYS A 333 0.41 -22.57 -9.57
CA LYS A 333 0.41 -21.83 -10.83
C LYS A 333 -0.56 -22.46 -11.84
N THR A 334 -0.54 -23.78 -11.96
CA THR A 334 -1.44 -24.54 -12.83
C THR A 334 -2.88 -24.31 -12.41
N LEU A 335 -3.19 -24.38 -11.11
CA LEU A 335 -4.54 -24.15 -10.58
C LEU A 335 -5.01 -22.72 -10.88
N VAL A 336 -4.21 -21.70 -10.60
CA VAL A 336 -4.61 -20.31 -10.89
C VAL A 336 -4.81 -20.07 -12.39
N THR A 337 -3.95 -20.66 -13.25
CA THR A 337 -4.08 -20.55 -14.71
C THR A 337 -5.38 -21.21 -15.21
N ARG A 338 -5.80 -22.33 -14.61
CA ARG A 338 -7.08 -22.98 -14.92
C ARG A 338 -8.26 -22.11 -14.51
N LEU A 339 -8.24 -21.61 -13.27
CA LEU A 339 -9.28 -20.74 -12.73
C LEU A 339 -9.45 -19.45 -13.57
N GLU A 340 -8.34 -18.88 -14.08
CA GLU A 340 -8.43 -17.70 -14.94
C GLU A 340 -9.17 -17.97 -16.24
N LYS A 341 -9.04 -19.18 -16.83
CA LYS A 341 -9.85 -19.60 -17.98
C LYS A 341 -11.34 -19.75 -17.65
N GLU A 342 -11.67 -19.96 -16.36
CA GLU A 342 -13.05 -19.99 -15.84
C GLU A 342 -13.50 -18.58 -15.36
N ASN A 343 -12.80 -17.51 -15.76
CA ASN A 343 -13.06 -16.12 -15.36
C ASN A 343 -12.92 -15.85 -13.84
N ILE A 344 -12.07 -16.60 -13.14
CA ILE A 344 -11.75 -16.41 -11.73
C ILE A 344 -10.31 -15.93 -11.60
N ILE A 345 -10.12 -14.70 -11.11
CA ILE A 345 -8.81 -14.04 -11.03
C ILE A 345 -8.27 -14.09 -9.62
N LEU A 346 -7.23 -14.89 -9.43
CA LEU A 346 -6.42 -15.00 -8.21
C LEU A 346 -4.97 -14.66 -8.52
N ALA A 347 -4.09 -14.73 -7.51
CA ALA A 347 -2.65 -14.53 -7.71
C ALA A 347 -1.81 -15.68 -7.14
N VAL A 348 -0.66 -15.95 -7.76
CA VAL A 348 0.37 -16.80 -7.17
C VAL A 348 1.38 -15.90 -6.45
N ARG A 349 1.79 -16.29 -5.26
CA ARG A 349 2.84 -15.60 -4.47
C ARG A 349 3.80 -16.63 -3.89
N ASP A 350 4.96 -16.13 -3.48
CA ASP A 350 5.97 -16.98 -2.83
C ASP A 350 5.92 -16.76 -1.30
N ILE A 351 6.02 -17.86 -0.56
CA ILE A 351 6.36 -17.88 0.87
C ILE A 351 7.56 -18.81 1.00
N PHE A 352 8.72 -18.28 1.37
CA PHE A 352 10.01 -18.99 1.28
C PHE A 352 10.18 -19.58 -0.15
N SER A 353 10.39 -20.88 -0.26
CA SER A 353 10.52 -21.59 -1.54
C SER A 353 9.18 -22.13 -2.09
N LYS A 354 8.07 -21.92 -1.38
CA LYS A 354 6.75 -22.47 -1.76
C LYS A 354 5.93 -21.46 -2.55
N LYS A 355 5.35 -21.89 -3.65
CA LYS A 355 4.32 -21.12 -4.38
C LYS A 355 2.95 -21.38 -3.76
N ILE A 356 2.28 -20.30 -3.41
CA ILE A 356 0.96 -20.32 -2.80
C ILE A 356 -0.05 -19.55 -3.65
N ILE A 357 -1.33 -19.80 -3.46
CA ILE A 357 -2.42 -19.04 -4.04
C ILE A 357 -2.80 -17.93 -3.06
N ARG A 358 -2.95 -16.72 -3.56
CA ARG A 358 -3.44 -15.58 -2.79
C ARG A 358 -4.76 -15.10 -3.37
N ALA A 359 -5.80 -15.14 -2.60
CA ALA A 359 -7.07 -14.45 -2.83
C ALA A 359 -7.15 -13.20 -1.95
N SER A 360 -7.68 -12.13 -2.47
CA SER A 360 -7.86 -10.87 -1.74
C SER A 360 -9.22 -10.26 -2.09
N PRO A 361 -10.31 -10.70 -1.42
CA PRO A 361 -11.63 -10.12 -1.60
C PRO A 361 -11.67 -8.68 -1.10
N HIS A 362 -12.56 -7.88 -1.71
CA HIS A 362 -12.85 -6.52 -1.28
C HIS A 362 -14.37 -6.34 -1.10
N PHE A 363 -14.77 -5.26 -0.44
CA PHE A 363 -16.16 -5.02 0.01
C PHE A 363 -17.23 -5.15 -1.09
N PHE A 364 -16.88 -4.96 -2.35
CA PHE A 364 -17.78 -5.10 -3.49
C PHE A 364 -17.92 -6.54 -4.00
N ASN A 365 -17.10 -7.49 -3.50
CA ASN A 365 -17.30 -8.91 -3.76
C ASN A 365 -18.50 -9.47 -2.96
N THR A 366 -19.01 -10.63 -3.38
CA THR A 366 -20.17 -11.28 -2.79
C THR A 366 -19.83 -12.65 -2.20
N GLU A 367 -20.64 -13.12 -1.27
CA GLU A 367 -20.52 -14.48 -0.71
C GLU A 367 -20.72 -15.56 -1.80
N SER A 368 -21.63 -15.30 -2.77
CA SER A 368 -21.82 -16.19 -3.92
C SER A 368 -20.57 -16.33 -4.77
N GLU A 369 -19.83 -15.24 -5.01
CA GLU A 369 -18.54 -15.31 -5.70
C GLU A 369 -17.53 -16.17 -4.92
N ILE A 370 -17.48 -16.05 -3.58
CA ILE A 370 -16.61 -16.89 -2.74
C ILE A 370 -16.97 -18.37 -2.91
N HIS A 371 -18.25 -18.75 -2.84
CA HIS A 371 -18.67 -20.15 -3.04
C HIS A 371 -18.31 -20.64 -4.44
N THR A 372 -18.56 -19.85 -5.48
CA THR A 372 -18.20 -20.20 -6.87
C THR A 372 -16.69 -20.48 -7.01
N VAL A 373 -15.85 -19.65 -6.38
CA VAL A 373 -14.37 -19.83 -6.39
C VAL A 373 -13.99 -21.14 -5.69
N VAL A 374 -14.57 -21.42 -4.53
CA VAL A 374 -14.28 -22.64 -3.77
C VAL A 374 -14.71 -23.88 -4.52
N ASP A 375 -15.89 -23.87 -5.14
CA ASP A 375 -16.39 -24.99 -5.95
C ASP A 375 -15.53 -25.22 -7.19
N ALA A 376 -15.04 -24.14 -7.82
CA ALA A 376 -14.09 -24.25 -8.92
C ALA A 376 -12.75 -24.87 -8.48
N ILE A 377 -12.24 -24.52 -7.30
CA ILE A 377 -11.03 -25.13 -6.72
C ILE A 377 -11.23 -26.63 -6.47
N LYS A 378 -12.39 -27.04 -5.92
CA LYS A 378 -12.71 -28.45 -5.61
C LYS A 378 -12.79 -29.36 -6.86
N ARG A 379 -13.13 -28.80 -8.02
CA ARG A 379 -13.25 -29.58 -9.28
C ARG A 379 -11.90 -29.97 -9.91
N GLY A 380 -10.83 -29.52 -9.43
CA GLY A 380 -9.48 -29.80 -9.93
C GLY A 380 -8.63 -30.49 -8.96
#